data_045417e91560bb3c4708d7f1cd376eb9
#
_entry.id   045417e91560bb3c4708d7f1cd376eb9
#
_cell.length_a   1.000
_cell.length_b   1.000
_cell.length_c   1.000
_cell.angle_alpha   90.00
_cell.angle_beta   90.00
_cell.angle_gamma   90.00
#
_symmetry.space_group_name_H-M   'P 1'
#
loop_
_entity.id
_entity.type
_entity.pdbx_description
1 polymer ?
#
loop_
_entity_poly.entity_id
_entity_poly.type
_entity_poly.pdbx_seq_one_letter_code
_entity_poly.pdbx_strand_id
1 'polypeptide(L)'
;MKFKIKKPNDNIIDLIRRRGYSYRGRRGEEMMFVRRAGFSDYPRFHIYLKEEESGFVLNLHLDQKKASYAGSRAHSGEREGEVIEKEAERISGIIL
;
A
#
# COMPACT_ATOMS: atom_id res chain seq x y z
N MET A 1 -1.09 -4.81 6.65
CA MET A 1 -0.43 -4.05 7.73
C MET A 1 -1.05 -2.68 7.87
N LYS A 2 -1.51 -2.36 9.03
CA LYS A 2 -2.10 -1.05 9.30
C LYS A 2 -1.11 -0.17 10.04
N PHE A 3 -1.03 1.08 9.64
CA PHE A 3 -0.23 2.05 10.36
C PHE A 3 -0.82 3.44 10.18
N LYS A 4 -0.47 4.32 11.10
CA LYS A 4 -0.99 5.68 11.10
C LYS A 4 0.09 6.67 10.76
N ILE A 5 -0.32 7.74 10.10
CA ILE A 5 0.57 8.87 9.84
C ILE A 5 -0.17 10.13 10.26
N LYS A 6 0.59 11.14 10.66
CA LYS A 6 0.03 12.44 10.98
C LYS A 6 -0.40 13.12 9.71
N LYS A 7 -1.33 14.06 9.81
CA LYS A 7 -1.74 14.81 8.64
C LYS A 7 -0.56 15.63 8.12
N PRO A 8 -0.19 15.41 6.85
CA PRO A 8 0.90 16.19 6.26
C PRO A 8 0.40 17.56 5.83
N ASN A 9 1.32 18.45 5.55
CA ASN A 9 0.97 19.77 5.04
C ASN A 9 0.53 19.71 3.59
N ASP A 10 1.04 18.75 2.85
CA ASP A 10 0.70 18.58 1.43
C ASP A 10 -0.49 17.66 1.26
N ASN A 11 -1.05 17.67 0.07
CA ASN A 11 -2.16 16.79 -0.27
C ASN A 11 -1.71 15.33 -0.20
N ILE A 12 -2.46 14.51 0.53
CA ILE A 12 -2.08 13.13 0.75
C ILE A 12 -2.06 12.31 -0.54
N ILE A 13 -2.96 12.58 -1.45
CA ILE A 13 -2.99 11.87 -2.73
C ILE A 13 -1.70 12.13 -3.50
N ASP A 14 -1.28 13.40 -3.54
CA ASP A 14 -0.05 13.75 -4.24
C ASP A 14 1.18 13.12 -3.60
N LEU A 15 1.22 13.09 -2.28
CA LEU A 15 2.35 12.49 -1.57
C LEU A 15 2.47 10.99 -1.87
N ILE A 16 1.36 10.28 -1.83
CA ILE A 16 1.35 8.84 -2.11
C ILE A 16 1.70 8.60 -3.58
N ARG A 17 1.19 9.43 -4.49
CA ARG A 17 1.51 9.31 -5.90
C ARG A 17 2.99 9.53 -6.18
N ARG A 18 3.62 10.45 -5.48
CA ARG A 18 5.07 10.69 -5.63
C ARG A 18 5.89 9.48 -5.24
N ARG A 19 5.30 8.55 -4.50
CA ARG A 19 5.97 7.30 -4.13
C ARG A 19 5.74 6.21 -5.14
N GLY A 20 5.16 6.54 -6.26
CA GLY A 20 4.98 5.59 -7.35
C GLY A 20 3.62 4.95 -7.39
N TYR A 21 2.70 5.39 -6.56
CA TYR A 21 1.37 4.81 -6.51
C TYR A 21 0.43 5.48 -7.50
N SER A 22 -0.48 4.68 -8.06
CA SER A 22 -1.60 5.17 -8.85
C SER A 22 -2.81 5.29 -7.95
N TYR A 23 -3.48 6.42 -8.01
CA TYR A 23 -4.72 6.60 -7.28
C TYR A 23 -5.85 5.89 -8.05
N ARG A 24 -6.57 5.03 -7.37
CA ARG A 24 -7.63 4.23 -7.97
C ARG A 24 -9.03 4.66 -7.58
N GLY A 25 -9.15 5.78 -6.93
CA GLY A 25 -10.44 6.31 -6.56
C GLY A 25 -10.84 6.01 -5.14
N ARG A 26 -12.07 6.33 -4.84
CA ARG A 26 -12.61 6.24 -3.50
C ARG A 26 -13.67 5.15 -3.45
N ARG A 27 -13.67 4.39 -2.39
CA ARG A 27 -14.74 3.45 -2.09
C ARG A 27 -15.20 3.73 -0.66
N GLY A 28 -16.38 4.35 -0.52
CA GLY A 28 -16.84 4.76 0.79
C GLY A 28 -15.89 5.79 1.38
N GLU A 29 -15.38 5.52 2.55
CA GLU A 29 -14.45 6.42 3.24
C GLU A 29 -13.00 6.17 2.91
N GLU A 30 -12.72 5.14 2.11
CA GLU A 30 -11.35 4.78 1.81
C GLU A 30 -10.93 5.20 0.41
N MET A 31 -9.69 5.68 0.31
CA MET A 31 -9.03 5.94 -0.95
C MET A 31 -8.13 4.76 -1.26
N MET A 32 -8.07 4.39 -2.53
CA MET A 32 -7.30 3.22 -2.94
C MET A 32 -6.16 3.60 -3.85
N PHE A 33 -5.01 2.99 -3.60
CA PHE A 33 -3.79 3.22 -4.37
C PHE A 33 -3.13 1.89 -4.68
N VAL A 34 -2.45 1.83 -5.81
CA VAL A 34 -1.77 0.61 -6.25
C VAL A 34 -0.40 0.94 -6.81
N ARG A 35 0.58 0.10 -6.50
CA ARG A 35 1.93 0.21 -7.03
C ARG A 35 2.47 -1.18 -7.33
N ARG A 36 3.00 -1.37 -8.53
CA ARG A 36 3.65 -2.65 -8.84
C ARG A 36 4.89 -2.82 -7.97
N ALA A 37 5.10 -4.03 -7.51
CA ALA A 37 6.29 -4.34 -6.72
C ALA A 37 7.50 -4.61 -7.61
N GLY A 38 7.26 -4.93 -8.89
CA GLY A 38 8.31 -5.19 -9.86
C GLY A 38 7.85 -4.76 -11.25
N PHE A 39 8.31 -5.47 -12.27
CA PHE A 39 7.98 -5.11 -13.65
C PHE A 39 6.64 -5.67 -14.12
N SER A 40 6.15 -6.70 -13.48
CA SER A 40 4.87 -7.31 -13.84
C SER A 40 3.73 -6.66 -13.06
N ASP A 41 2.50 -6.94 -13.49
CA ASP A 41 1.33 -6.43 -12.78
C ASP A 41 1.23 -6.96 -11.36
N TYR A 42 1.75 -8.14 -11.12
CA TYR A 42 1.78 -8.77 -9.80
C TYR A 42 3.18 -9.28 -9.49
N PRO A 43 3.56 -9.34 -8.22
CA PRO A 43 2.83 -8.82 -7.08
C PRO A 43 2.76 -7.29 -7.08
N ARG A 44 1.78 -6.76 -6.41
CA ARG A 44 1.65 -5.31 -6.32
C ARG A 44 1.19 -4.90 -4.93
N PHE A 45 1.58 -3.70 -4.54
CA PHE A 45 1.15 -3.13 -3.27
C PHE A 45 -0.18 -2.44 -3.45
N HIS A 46 -1.01 -2.56 -2.44
CA HIS A 46 -2.32 -1.98 -2.42
C HIS A 46 -2.49 -1.22 -1.10
N ILE A 47 -2.84 0.04 -1.19
CA ILE A 47 -3.09 0.85 0.00
C ILE A 47 -4.56 1.22 0.05
N TYR A 48 -5.16 0.98 1.21
CA TYR A 48 -6.46 1.54 1.55
C TYR A 48 -6.20 2.61 2.59
N LEU A 49 -6.55 3.84 2.27
CA LEU A 49 -6.24 4.98 3.11
C LEU A 49 -7.52 5.62 3.59
N LYS A 50 -7.64 5.78 4.90
CA LYS A 50 -8.79 6.38 5.53
C LYS A 50 -8.37 7.61 6.31
N GLU A 51 -9.06 8.71 6.10
CA GLU A 51 -8.80 9.93 6.84
C GLU A 51 -9.44 9.85 8.23
N GLU A 52 -8.69 10.29 9.23
CA GLU A 52 -9.18 10.41 10.59
C GLU A 52 -8.91 11.82 11.06
N GLU A 53 -9.46 12.18 12.21
CA GLU A 53 -9.32 13.51 12.75
C GLU A 53 -7.88 13.95 12.92
N SER A 54 -7.03 13.06 13.42
CA SER A 54 -5.64 13.40 13.72
C SER A 54 -4.64 12.96 12.64
N GLY A 55 -5.11 12.34 11.57
CA GLY A 55 -4.19 11.86 10.54
C GLY A 55 -4.85 10.90 9.58
N PHE A 56 -4.04 9.96 9.07
CA PHE A 56 -4.53 8.95 8.15
C PHE A 56 -4.16 7.56 8.65
N VAL A 57 -5.05 6.62 8.39
CA VAL A 57 -4.77 5.21 8.64
C VAL A 57 -4.55 4.56 7.28
N LEU A 58 -3.42 3.90 7.12
CA LEU A 58 -3.10 3.18 5.90
C LEU A 58 -3.15 1.69 6.17
N ASN A 59 -3.82 0.98 5.29
CA ASN A 59 -3.83 -0.47 5.34
C ASN A 59 -3.11 -0.95 4.09
N LEU A 60 -1.90 -1.45 4.28
CA LEU A 60 -1.01 -1.84 3.20
C LEU A 60 -1.02 -3.35 3.01
N HIS A 61 -1.26 -3.77 1.79
CA HIS A 61 -1.28 -5.18 1.41
C HIS A 61 -0.35 -5.43 0.25
N LEU A 62 0.16 -6.66 0.18
CA LEU A 62 0.88 -7.11 -0.99
C LEU A 62 0.00 -8.15 -1.68
N ASP A 63 -0.52 -7.79 -2.83
CA ASP A 63 -1.36 -8.69 -3.61
C ASP A 63 -0.49 -9.55 -4.49
N GLN A 64 -0.59 -10.84 -4.31
CA GLN A 64 0.12 -11.81 -5.14
C GLN A 64 -0.68 -12.05 -6.41
N LYS A 65 0.00 -12.57 -7.41
CA LYS A 65 -0.70 -12.96 -8.62
C LYS A 65 -1.79 -13.95 -8.25
N LYS A 66 -2.99 -13.72 -8.77
CA LYS A 66 -4.11 -14.59 -8.53
C LYS A 66 -3.75 -16.02 -8.92
N ALA A 67 -3.82 -16.93 -7.98
CA ALA A 67 -3.53 -18.32 -8.24
C ALA A 67 -4.65 -18.91 -9.07
N SER A 68 -4.28 -19.51 -10.20
CA SER A 68 -5.26 -20.15 -11.06
C SER A 68 -5.14 -21.66 -11.04
N TYR A 69 -4.25 -22.19 -10.26
CA TYR A 69 -4.03 -23.63 -10.19
C TYR A 69 -3.49 -24.03 -8.81
N ALA A 70 -3.76 -25.25 -8.47
CA ALA A 70 -3.28 -25.80 -7.22
C ALA A 70 -1.76 -25.85 -7.25
N GLY A 71 -1.14 -25.61 -6.15
CA GLY A 71 0.30 -25.65 -6.04
C GLY A 71 0.97 -24.30 -6.26
N SER A 72 0.27 -23.33 -6.77
CA SER A 72 0.83 -22.01 -6.90
C SER A 72 0.72 -21.25 -5.58
N ARG A 73 0.88 -21.95 -4.49
CA ARG A 73 0.81 -21.35 -3.20
C ARG A 73 2.05 -20.57 -2.91
N ALA A 74 1.84 -19.39 -2.44
CA ALA A 74 2.94 -18.56 -2.05
C ALA A 74 3.59 -19.15 -0.82
N HIS A 75 4.85 -19.40 -0.92
CA HIS A 75 5.67 -19.72 0.23
C HIS A 75 6.33 -18.45 0.72
N SER A 76 5.69 -17.37 0.50
CA SER A 76 6.29 -16.08 0.72
C SER A 76 5.81 -15.41 1.99
N GLY A 77 5.06 -16.13 2.83
CA GLY A 77 4.53 -15.53 4.04
C GLY A 77 5.55 -14.77 4.86
N GLU A 78 6.74 -15.36 5.04
CA GLU A 78 7.81 -14.72 5.79
C GLU A 78 8.38 -13.53 5.04
N ARG A 79 8.56 -13.68 3.73
CA ARG A 79 9.09 -12.61 2.90
C ARG A 79 8.09 -11.49 2.72
N GLU A 80 6.82 -11.83 2.67
CA GLU A 80 5.78 -10.83 2.56
C GLU A 80 5.85 -9.86 3.73
N GLY A 81 6.04 -10.37 4.92
CA GLY A 81 6.13 -9.54 6.11
C GLY A 81 7.25 -8.51 5.99
N GLU A 82 8.43 -8.95 5.58
CA GLU A 82 9.56 -8.05 5.42
C GLU A 82 9.34 -7.04 4.31
N VAL A 83 8.78 -7.48 3.20
CA VAL A 83 8.53 -6.61 2.05
C VAL A 83 7.53 -5.53 2.42
N ILE A 84 6.47 -5.91 3.10
CA ILE A 84 5.45 -4.95 3.53
C ILE A 84 6.01 -3.96 4.54
N GLU A 85 6.81 -4.43 5.49
CA GLU A 85 7.42 -3.55 6.47
C GLU A 85 8.34 -2.51 5.83
N LYS A 86 9.14 -2.95 4.87
CA LYS A 86 10.02 -2.03 4.15
C LYS A 86 9.24 -1.02 3.35
N GLU A 87 8.17 -1.45 2.73
CA GLU A 87 7.33 -0.54 1.97
C GLU A 87 6.63 0.47 2.89
N ALA A 88 6.16 0.03 4.04
CA ALA A 88 5.55 0.92 5.01
C ALA A 88 6.54 1.98 5.48
N GLU A 89 7.79 1.58 5.72
CA GLU A 89 8.83 2.52 6.11
C GLU A 89 9.12 3.52 4.98
N ARG A 90 9.19 3.03 3.75
CA ARG A 90 9.42 3.87 2.60
C ARG A 90 8.32 4.91 2.45
N ILE A 91 7.08 4.51 2.62
CA ILE A 91 5.94 5.42 2.54
C ILE A 91 5.98 6.42 3.69
N SER A 92 6.19 5.94 4.91
CA SER A 92 6.20 6.78 6.10
C SER A 92 7.33 7.79 6.08
N GLY A 93 8.48 7.39 5.59
CA GLY A 93 9.66 8.25 5.56
C GLY A 93 9.49 9.51 4.73
N ILE A 94 8.50 9.51 3.85
CA ILE A 94 8.27 10.69 3.02
C ILE A 94 7.35 11.66 3.68
N ILE A 95 6.48 11.12 4.46
CA ILE A 95 5.41 11.89 5.07
C ILE A 95 5.87 12.46 6.39
N LEU A 96 6.86 11.82 6.96
CA LEU A 96 7.53 12.33 8.13
C LEU A 96 8.66 13.27 7.72
#